data_3a28d325c08d25b5ee1878fbf8c3e25c
#
_entry.id   3a28d325c08d25b5ee1878fbf8c3e25c
#
_cell.length_a   1.000
_cell.length_b   1.000
_cell.length_c   1.000
_cell.angle_alpha   90.00
_cell.angle_beta   90.00
_cell.angle_gamma   90.00
#
_symmetry.space_group_name_H-M   'P 1'
#
loop_
_entity.id
_entity.type
_entity.pdbx_description
1 polymer ?
#
loop_
_entity_poly.entity_id
_entity_poly.type
_entity_poly.pdbx_seq_one_letter_code
_entity_poly.pdbx_strand_id
1 'polypeptide(L)'
;MAMSSLVLTMSVYTLIPIMPQWLMQTENFTPEETGLSMGAFALGLYLFGAPCSWLVQHYRRNVVCMWAILAVGLAIALLWHVCELRSEFVELGFIMAQRLVLGAAFGLAQMVLSSTLIIDTCESFQRTEANHCASWFARFALSLGPLTGILVYTYCGFHGVLLTNMGLAAAALLFLKLVKFPFRTPEEGIRMASLDRFFLPHGFVLFVNLLLISIVVGLLLALPHKPMFYAMMMSGFLLALLAQRFVFRNAELKSEVVSGLFLMIAALFILLAYPTSPVAPVLIGLAVGIVGSRFLLFFIKLSRHCQRGTSQSTYFLGWETGLSLGVGLGYLLFYKQPALLLYVALALTVVSLLMYHLFTHQWFVRNKNR
;
A
#
# COMPACT_ATOMS: atom_id res chain seq x y z
N MET A 1 -17.46 0.08 0.99
CA MET A 1 -16.27 -0.68 0.56
C MET A 1 -15.06 0.24 0.33
N ALA A 2 -15.09 1.16 -0.63
CA ALA A 2 -13.98 2.08 -0.89
C ALA A 2 -13.59 2.90 0.35
N MET A 3 -14.56 3.44 1.10
CA MET A 3 -14.32 4.13 2.37
C MET A 3 -13.71 3.20 3.44
N SER A 4 -14.17 1.94 3.52
CA SER A 4 -13.57 0.96 4.43
C SER A 4 -12.10 0.71 4.08
N SER A 5 -11.77 0.57 2.78
CA SER A 5 -10.39 0.44 2.31
C SER A 5 -9.55 1.68 2.62
N LEU A 6 -10.09 2.89 2.40
CA LEU A 6 -9.41 4.14 2.73
C LEU A 6 -9.01 4.19 4.21
N VAL A 7 -10.00 4.09 5.10
CA VAL A 7 -9.74 4.28 6.55
C VAL A 7 -8.91 3.13 7.12
N LEU A 8 -9.06 1.91 6.60
CA LEU A 8 -8.20 0.78 6.98
C LEU A 8 -6.74 1.02 6.55
N THR A 9 -6.50 1.49 5.32
CA THR A 9 -5.16 1.81 4.85
C THR A 9 -4.58 2.99 5.63
N MET A 10 -5.40 4.01 5.91
CA MET A 10 -4.98 5.13 6.77
C MET A 10 -4.53 4.66 8.15
N SER A 11 -5.25 3.70 8.79
CA SER A 11 -4.89 3.21 10.13
C SER A 11 -3.48 2.59 10.20
N VAL A 12 -2.93 2.15 9.06
CA VAL A 12 -1.56 1.63 8.97
C VAL A 12 -0.57 2.70 8.50
N TYR A 13 -0.97 3.52 7.53
CA TYR A 13 -0.07 4.49 6.91
C TYR A 13 0.23 5.71 7.79
N THR A 14 -0.60 6.03 8.77
CA THR A 14 -0.27 7.01 9.82
C THR A 14 1.03 6.66 10.56
N LEU A 15 1.33 5.36 10.70
CA LEU A 15 2.52 4.87 11.38
C LEU A 15 3.81 5.02 10.55
N ILE A 16 3.72 5.22 9.23
CA ILE A 16 4.90 5.28 8.36
C ILE A 16 5.88 6.37 8.81
N PRO A 17 5.49 7.65 8.99
CA PRO A 17 6.42 8.67 9.46
C PRO A 17 6.65 8.66 10.98
N ILE A 18 5.69 8.17 11.75
CA ILE A 18 5.68 8.37 13.21
C ILE A 18 6.40 7.24 13.95
N MET A 19 6.16 5.99 13.54
CA MET A 19 6.73 4.85 14.24
C MET A 19 8.27 4.82 14.21
N PRO A 20 8.95 5.10 13.08
CA PRO A 20 10.42 5.20 13.10
C PRO A 20 10.93 6.32 14.02
N GLN A 21 10.24 7.47 14.00
CA GLN A 21 10.61 8.58 14.88
C GLN A 21 10.47 8.20 16.37
N TRP A 22 9.37 7.56 16.76
CA TRP A 22 9.11 7.09 18.10
C TRP A 22 10.14 6.02 18.52
N LEU A 23 10.41 5.01 17.67
CA LEU A 23 11.40 3.96 17.95
C LEU A 23 12.79 4.54 18.22
N MET A 24 13.26 5.49 17.43
CA MET A 24 14.60 6.06 17.57
C MET A 24 14.71 7.10 18.70
N GLN A 25 13.66 7.90 18.92
CA GLN A 25 13.73 9.00 19.89
C GLN A 25 13.28 8.62 21.29
N THR A 26 12.36 7.66 21.41
CA THR A 26 11.78 7.27 22.72
C THR A 26 12.33 5.91 23.18
N GLU A 27 12.40 4.94 22.27
CA GLU A 27 12.83 3.57 22.60
C GLU A 27 14.33 3.32 22.32
N ASN A 28 15.06 4.35 21.86
CA ASN A 28 16.51 4.31 21.60
C ASN A 28 16.94 3.22 20.58
N PHE A 29 16.07 2.86 19.64
CA PHE A 29 16.43 1.94 18.56
C PHE A 29 17.45 2.57 17.62
N THR A 30 18.37 1.74 17.14
CA THR A 30 19.25 2.14 16.04
C THR A 30 18.47 2.31 14.73
N PRO A 31 18.98 3.07 13.75
CA PRO A 31 18.36 3.16 12.43
C PRO A 31 18.20 1.79 11.76
N GLU A 32 19.18 0.89 11.96
CA GLU A 32 19.18 -0.46 11.43
C GLU A 32 18.05 -1.31 12.01
N GLU A 33 17.86 -1.30 13.32
CA GLU A 33 16.75 -1.98 14.01
C GLU A 33 15.40 -1.41 13.59
N THR A 34 15.33 -0.08 13.45
CA THR A 34 14.11 0.60 12.94
C THR A 34 13.80 0.16 11.52
N GLY A 35 14.80 0.10 10.64
CA GLY A 35 14.65 -0.35 9.26
C GLY A 35 14.17 -1.80 9.16
N LEU A 36 14.74 -2.71 9.95
CA LEU A 36 14.30 -4.11 10.03
C LEU A 36 12.87 -4.22 10.53
N SER A 37 12.52 -3.46 11.57
CA SER A 37 11.15 -3.43 12.12
C SER A 37 10.14 -2.97 11.08
N MET A 38 10.43 -1.89 10.35
CA MET A 38 9.54 -1.39 9.30
C MET A 38 9.42 -2.38 8.13
N GLY A 39 10.51 -3.03 7.75
CA GLY A 39 10.54 -4.05 6.69
C GLY A 39 9.79 -5.35 7.06
N ALA A 40 9.73 -5.71 8.34
CA ALA A 40 9.04 -6.92 8.80
C ALA A 40 7.55 -6.95 8.42
N PHE A 41 6.91 -5.79 8.27
CA PHE A 41 5.55 -5.67 7.78
C PHE A 41 5.36 -6.32 6.41
N ALA A 42 6.33 -6.18 5.50
CA ALA A 42 6.28 -6.77 4.17
C ALA A 42 6.18 -8.32 4.22
N LEU A 43 6.90 -8.95 5.13
CA LEU A 43 6.84 -10.42 5.32
C LEU A 43 5.46 -10.84 5.83
N GLY A 44 4.88 -10.06 6.74
CA GLY A 44 3.54 -10.28 7.25
C GLY A 44 2.48 -10.38 6.16
N LEU A 45 2.55 -9.53 5.13
CA LEU A 45 1.56 -9.51 4.04
C LEU A 45 1.35 -10.88 3.37
N TYR A 46 2.37 -11.75 3.36
CA TYR A 46 2.33 -13.06 2.71
C TYR A 46 1.83 -14.18 3.61
N LEU A 47 1.77 -13.97 4.93
CA LEU A 47 1.50 -15.04 5.89
C LEU A 47 0.14 -15.73 5.65
N PHE A 48 -0.90 -14.94 5.38
CA PHE A 48 -2.23 -15.46 5.06
C PHE A 48 -2.51 -15.53 3.55
N GLY A 49 -1.50 -15.38 2.71
CA GLY A 49 -1.67 -15.41 1.26
C GLY A 49 -2.16 -16.76 0.76
N ALA A 50 -1.39 -17.82 1.01
CA ALA A 50 -1.73 -19.17 0.57
C ALA A 50 -3.07 -19.69 1.14
N PRO A 51 -3.40 -19.51 2.44
CA PRO A 51 -4.70 -19.93 3.00
C PRO A 51 -5.84 -18.95 2.71
N CYS A 52 -5.60 -17.78 2.09
CA CYS A 52 -6.64 -16.78 1.84
C CYS A 52 -7.85 -17.34 1.11
N SER A 53 -7.63 -18.11 0.03
CA SER A 53 -8.71 -18.71 -0.75
C SER A 53 -9.54 -19.68 0.09
N TRP A 54 -8.87 -20.55 0.87
CA TRP A 54 -9.55 -21.48 1.77
C TRP A 54 -10.37 -20.75 2.85
N LEU A 55 -9.78 -19.74 3.51
CA LEU A 55 -10.48 -18.96 4.53
C LEU A 55 -11.77 -18.33 3.99
N VAL A 56 -11.69 -17.74 2.80
CA VAL A 56 -12.79 -16.99 2.18
C VAL A 56 -13.89 -17.92 1.62
N GLN A 57 -13.54 -19.14 1.23
CA GLN A 57 -14.48 -20.11 0.68
C GLN A 57 -15.09 -21.02 1.75
N HIS A 58 -14.34 -21.33 2.80
CA HIS A 58 -14.81 -22.15 3.92
C HIS A 58 -15.67 -21.35 4.91
N TYR A 59 -15.25 -20.09 5.20
CA TYR A 59 -16.01 -19.18 6.06
C TYR A 59 -16.75 -18.12 5.23
N ARG A 60 -17.63 -17.37 5.85
CA ARG A 60 -18.26 -16.21 5.20
C ARG A 60 -17.24 -15.13 4.93
N ARG A 61 -17.15 -14.69 3.69
CA ARG A 61 -16.14 -13.72 3.20
C ARG A 61 -16.10 -12.41 4.00
N ASN A 62 -17.27 -11.86 4.28
CA ASN A 62 -17.40 -10.64 5.10
C ASN A 62 -16.94 -10.86 6.54
N VAL A 63 -17.18 -12.04 7.11
CA VAL A 63 -16.75 -12.39 8.47
C VAL A 63 -15.22 -12.50 8.53
N VAL A 64 -14.59 -13.16 7.56
CA VAL A 64 -13.12 -13.22 7.45
C VAL A 64 -12.52 -11.82 7.37
N CYS A 65 -13.09 -10.94 6.54
CA CYS A 65 -12.63 -9.55 6.44
C CYS A 65 -12.80 -8.80 7.77
N MET A 66 -13.94 -8.96 8.45
CA MET A 66 -14.18 -8.32 9.75
C MET A 66 -13.18 -8.79 10.81
N TRP A 67 -12.90 -10.10 10.89
CA TRP A 67 -11.90 -10.63 11.81
C TRP A 67 -10.49 -10.14 11.49
N ALA A 68 -10.14 -10.03 10.20
CA ALA A 68 -8.86 -9.48 9.79
C ALA A 68 -8.71 -7.99 10.18
N ILE A 69 -9.76 -7.16 9.97
CA ILE A 69 -9.75 -5.75 10.41
C ILE A 69 -9.71 -5.64 11.94
N LEU A 70 -10.44 -6.50 12.65
CA LEU A 70 -10.36 -6.56 14.11
C LEU A 70 -8.95 -6.89 14.58
N ALA A 71 -8.28 -7.84 13.92
CA ALA A 71 -6.90 -8.20 14.23
C ALA A 71 -5.92 -7.04 13.99
N VAL A 72 -6.15 -6.19 12.96
CA VAL A 72 -5.40 -4.93 12.79
C VAL A 72 -5.59 -4.02 14.00
N GLY A 73 -6.82 -3.80 14.43
CA GLY A 73 -7.12 -2.99 15.62
C GLY A 73 -6.48 -3.55 16.90
N LEU A 74 -6.53 -4.87 17.09
CA LEU A 74 -5.92 -5.55 18.25
C LEU A 74 -4.38 -5.48 18.22
N ALA A 75 -3.74 -5.60 17.04
CA ALA A 75 -2.30 -5.46 16.91
C ALA A 75 -1.83 -4.02 17.27
N ILE A 76 -2.64 -3.01 16.94
CA ILE A 76 -2.39 -1.62 17.33
C ILE A 76 -2.65 -1.43 18.84
N ALA A 77 -3.73 -2.00 19.37
CA ALA A 77 -4.06 -1.94 20.79
C ALA A 77 -3.00 -2.63 21.66
N LEU A 78 -2.42 -3.73 21.19
CA LEU A 78 -1.29 -4.39 21.87
C LEU A 78 -0.09 -3.46 21.98
N LEU A 79 0.27 -2.76 20.90
CA LEU A 79 1.35 -1.79 20.91
C LEU A 79 1.04 -0.64 21.88
N TRP A 80 -0.19 -0.12 21.87
CA TRP A 80 -0.65 0.93 22.79
C TRP A 80 -0.50 0.49 24.25
N HIS A 81 -0.97 -0.72 24.59
CA HIS A 81 -0.92 -1.26 25.94
C HIS A 81 0.53 -1.45 26.46
N VAL A 82 1.43 -1.97 25.61
CA VAL A 82 2.83 -2.16 25.96
C VAL A 82 3.55 -0.83 26.18
N CYS A 83 3.25 0.19 25.36
CA CYS A 83 3.80 1.54 25.55
C CYS A 83 3.30 2.19 26.86
N GLU A 84 2.03 1.95 27.25
CA GLU A 84 1.46 2.51 28.48
C GLU A 84 2.06 1.92 29.74
N LEU A 85 2.31 0.61 29.75
CA LEU A 85 2.91 -0.09 30.89
C LEU A 85 4.37 0.27 31.13
N ARG A 86 5.02 1.09 30.27
CA ARG A 86 6.46 1.39 30.30
C ARG A 86 7.31 0.13 30.50
N SER A 87 6.90 -0.97 29.89
CA SER A 87 7.55 -2.24 30.11
C SER A 87 8.92 -2.24 29.41
N GLU A 88 9.93 -2.79 30.09
CA GLU A 88 11.24 -3.08 29.51
C GLU A 88 11.18 -4.05 28.32
N PHE A 89 9.95 -4.44 27.91
CA PHE A 89 9.66 -5.39 26.84
C PHE A 89 9.56 -4.77 25.43
N VAL A 90 9.84 -3.46 25.24
CA VAL A 90 9.94 -2.90 23.89
C VAL A 90 11.28 -3.31 23.28
N GLU A 91 11.41 -4.59 23.02
CA GLU A 91 12.58 -5.16 22.35
C GLU A 91 12.33 -5.26 20.83
N LEU A 92 13.42 -5.32 20.06
CA LEU A 92 13.38 -5.49 18.61
C LEU A 92 12.49 -6.67 18.20
N GLY A 93 12.60 -7.81 18.89
CA GLY A 93 11.81 -9.02 18.60
C GLY A 93 10.31 -8.80 18.74
N PHE A 94 9.89 -8.08 19.80
CA PHE A 94 8.47 -7.74 19.99
C PHE A 94 7.95 -6.82 18.89
N ILE A 95 8.69 -5.76 18.55
CA ILE A 95 8.27 -4.81 17.50
C ILE A 95 8.22 -5.50 16.15
N MET A 96 9.21 -6.32 15.80
CA MET A 96 9.18 -7.11 14.56
C MET A 96 7.98 -8.06 14.50
N ALA A 97 7.68 -8.78 15.58
CA ALA A 97 6.53 -9.67 15.68
C ALA A 97 5.21 -8.89 15.53
N GLN A 98 5.08 -7.75 16.21
CA GLN A 98 3.91 -6.86 16.08
C GLN A 98 3.74 -6.37 14.65
N ARG A 99 4.82 -5.94 13.97
CA ARG A 99 4.78 -5.49 12.56
C ARG A 99 4.41 -6.63 11.62
N LEU A 100 4.90 -7.83 11.86
CA LEU A 100 4.57 -9.03 11.10
C LEU A 100 3.09 -9.39 11.26
N VAL A 101 2.55 -9.39 12.49
CA VAL A 101 1.13 -9.64 12.76
C VAL A 101 0.26 -8.56 12.15
N LEU A 102 0.64 -7.29 12.27
CA LEU A 102 -0.07 -6.17 11.65
C LEU A 102 -0.10 -6.31 10.13
N GLY A 103 1.04 -6.65 9.50
CA GLY A 103 1.14 -6.92 8.07
C GLY A 103 0.26 -8.09 7.63
N ALA A 104 0.25 -9.18 8.41
CA ALA A 104 -0.57 -10.37 8.14
C ALA A 104 -2.08 -10.07 8.18
N ALA A 105 -2.53 -9.37 9.22
CA ALA A 105 -3.91 -8.97 9.39
C ALA A 105 -4.36 -7.98 8.31
N PHE A 106 -3.55 -6.95 8.04
CA PHE A 106 -3.79 -5.97 7.01
C PHE A 106 -3.80 -6.59 5.61
N GLY A 107 -2.83 -7.45 5.30
CA GLY A 107 -2.74 -8.17 4.03
C GLY A 107 -3.98 -9.01 3.77
N LEU A 108 -4.42 -9.81 4.75
CA LEU A 108 -5.65 -10.60 4.63
C LEU A 108 -6.88 -9.70 4.45
N ALA A 109 -7.04 -8.66 5.26
CA ALA A 109 -8.17 -7.74 5.15
C ALA A 109 -8.26 -7.10 3.76
N GLN A 110 -7.16 -6.57 3.24
CA GLN A 110 -7.12 -5.91 1.94
C GLN A 110 -7.28 -6.89 0.77
N MET A 111 -6.69 -8.10 0.85
CA MET A 111 -6.90 -9.14 -0.16
C MET A 111 -8.39 -9.50 -0.25
N VAL A 112 -9.05 -9.75 0.89
CA VAL A 112 -10.48 -10.11 0.91
C VAL A 112 -11.34 -8.94 0.44
N LEU A 113 -11.05 -7.71 0.88
CA LEU A 113 -11.80 -6.53 0.54
C LEU A 113 -11.75 -6.25 -0.97
N SER A 114 -10.56 -6.23 -1.56
CA SER A 114 -10.35 -5.88 -2.96
C SER A 114 -10.67 -7.02 -3.92
N SER A 115 -10.28 -8.27 -3.59
CA SER A 115 -10.42 -9.40 -4.51
C SER A 115 -11.80 -10.04 -4.50
N THR A 116 -12.55 -9.88 -3.42
CA THR A 116 -13.78 -10.65 -3.20
C THR A 116 -15.00 -9.77 -2.95
N LEU A 117 -14.94 -8.94 -1.91
CA LEU A 117 -16.12 -8.23 -1.44
C LEU A 117 -16.59 -7.15 -2.44
N ILE A 118 -15.67 -6.43 -3.07
CA ILE A 118 -16.02 -5.43 -4.10
C ILE A 118 -16.64 -6.13 -5.32
N ILE A 119 -16.08 -7.28 -5.70
CA ILE A 119 -16.58 -8.04 -6.85
C ILE A 119 -17.99 -8.62 -6.59
N ASP A 120 -18.25 -9.08 -5.37
CA ASP A 120 -19.53 -9.71 -5.00
C ASP A 120 -20.67 -8.70 -4.85
N THR A 121 -20.36 -7.45 -4.52
CA THR A 121 -21.38 -6.39 -4.31
C THR A 121 -21.70 -5.61 -5.57
N CYS A 122 -20.93 -5.77 -6.66
CA CYS A 122 -21.11 -5.03 -7.90
C CYS A 122 -21.60 -5.94 -9.03
N GLU A 123 -22.47 -5.41 -9.89
CA GLU A 123 -22.84 -6.06 -11.13
C GLU A 123 -21.62 -6.20 -12.05
N SER A 124 -21.64 -7.21 -12.93
CA SER A 124 -20.44 -7.59 -13.71
C SER A 124 -19.87 -6.45 -14.57
N PHE A 125 -20.73 -5.56 -15.10
CA PHE A 125 -20.31 -4.40 -15.90
C PHE A 125 -19.70 -3.27 -15.05
N GLN A 126 -20.07 -3.15 -13.76
CA GLN A 126 -19.58 -2.11 -12.86
C GLN A 126 -18.29 -2.50 -12.11
N ARG A 127 -17.91 -3.78 -12.14
CA ARG A 127 -16.78 -4.30 -11.35
C ARG A 127 -15.46 -3.58 -11.62
N THR A 128 -15.19 -3.25 -12.87
CA THR A 128 -13.93 -2.56 -13.23
C THR A 128 -13.90 -1.15 -12.66
N GLU A 129 -15.00 -0.41 -12.75
CA GLU A 129 -15.12 0.94 -12.19
C GLU A 129 -15.06 0.93 -10.66
N ALA A 130 -15.76 0.00 -10.01
CA ALA A 130 -15.76 -0.14 -8.56
C ALA A 130 -14.35 -0.42 -8.01
N ASN A 131 -13.62 -1.32 -8.68
CA ASN A 131 -12.24 -1.63 -8.32
C ASN A 131 -11.29 -0.45 -8.57
N HIS A 132 -11.47 0.25 -9.67
CA HIS A 132 -10.71 1.46 -9.97
C HIS A 132 -10.98 2.55 -8.93
N CYS A 133 -12.23 2.77 -8.56
CA CYS A 133 -12.63 3.68 -7.50
C CYS A 133 -11.98 3.29 -6.15
N ALA A 134 -12.12 2.04 -5.72
CA ALA A 134 -11.53 1.58 -4.46
C ALA A 134 -10.01 1.75 -4.42
N SER A 135 -9.33 1.52 -5.54
CA SER A 135 -7.87 1.71 -5.64
C SER A 135 -7.45 3.18 -5.53
N TRP A 136 -8.28 4.13 -5.97
CA TRP A 136 -8.02 5.56 -5.76
C TRP A 136 -8.13 5.94 -4.29
N PHE A 137 -9.15 5.45 -3.60
CA PHE A 137 -9.29 5.68 -2.16
C PHE A 137 -8.10 5.13 -1.38
N ALA A 138 -7.61 3.93 -1.72
CA ALA A 138 -6.41 3.37 -1.11
C ALA A 138 -5.15 4.24 -1.36
N ARG A 139 -5.00 4.84 -2.56
CA ARG A 139 -3.90 5.77 -2.85
C ARG A 139 -3.99 7.07 -2.09
N PHE A 140 -5.19 7.62 -1.90
CA PHE A 140 -5.37 8.81 -1.07
C PHE A 140 -4.89 8.59 0.36
N ALA A 141 -4.99 7.36 0.87
CA ALA A 141 -4.45 7.00 2.17
C ALA A 141 -2.93 7.20 2.26
N LEU A 142 -2.18 7.09 1.14
CA LEU A 142 -0.74 7.34 1.10
C LEU A 142 -0.37 8.80 1.44
N SER A 143 -1.28 9.71 1.22
CA SER A 143 -1.13 11.12 1.59
C SER A 143 -1.85 11.44 2.91
N LEU A 144 -3.11 11.04 3.03
CA LEU A 144 -3.95 11.37 4.19
C LEU A 144 -3.49 10.67 5.47
N GLY A 145 -3.01 9.42 5.37
CA GLY A 145 -2.50 8.67 6.51
C GLY A 145 -1.33 9.36 7.19
N PRO A 146 -0.18 9.54 6.50
CA PRO A 146 0.97 10.24 7.06
C PRO A 146 0.66 11.68 7.51
N LEU A 147 -0.15 12.42 6.76
CA LEU A 147 -0.60 13.76 7.14
C LEU A 147 -1.32 13.74 8.49
N THR A 148 -2.33 12.85 8.63
CA THR A 148 -3.07 12.68 9.87
C THR A 148 -2.15 12.22 11.00
N GLY A 149 -1.24 11.28 10.73
CA GLY A 149 -0.28 10.77 11.70
C GLY A 149 0.58 11.88 12.29
N ILE A 150 1.20 12.72 11.44
CA ILE A 150 2.05 13.82 11.90
C ILE A 150 1.24 14.87 12.69
N LEU A 151 0.06 15.24 12.20
CA LEU A 151 -0.79 16.22 12.90
C LEU A 151 -1.21 15.69 14.28
N VAL A 152 -1.70 14.46 14.36
CA VAL A 152 -2.10 13.87 15.65
C VAL A 152 -0.89 13.70 16.59
N TYR A 153 0.26 13.27 16.07
CA TYR A 153 1.48 13.16 16.86
C TYR A 153 1.91 14.49 17.47
N THR A 154 1.81 15.56 16.70
CA THR A 154 2.20 16.91 17.17
C THR A 154 1.34 17.39 18.34
N TYR A 155 0.02 17.08 18.36
CA TYR A 155 -0.90 17.56 19.39
C TYR A 155 -1.16 16.57 20.52
N CYS A 156 -1.14 15.27 20.22
CA CYS A 156 -1.58 14.20 21.13
C CYS A 156 -0.48 13.15 21.41
N GLY A 157 0.70 13.30 20.83
CA GLY A 157 1.81 12.34 20.97
C GLY A 157 1.52 10.96 20.35
N PHE A 158 2.41 9.98 20.64
CA PHE A 158 2.32 8.66 20.05
C PHE A 158 1.06 7.88 20.45
N HIS A 159 0.65 7.97 21.72
CA HIS A 159 -0.59 7.36 22.20
C HIS A 159 -1.83 7.88 21.46
N GLY A 160 -1.87 9.18 21.15
CA GLY A 160 -2.94 9.77 20.35
C GLY A 160 -2.98 9.19 18.93
N VAL A 161 -1.84 8.95 18.32
CA VAL A 161 -1.76 8.29 16.99
C VAL A 161 -2.30 6.86 17.06
N LEU A 162 -1.91 6.07 18.06
CA LEU A 162 -2.40 4.70 18.21
C LEU A 162 -3.92 4.67 18.45
N LEU A 163 -4.45 5.57 19.30
CA LEU A 163 -5.89 5.70 19.53
C LEU A 163 -6.64 6.07 18.24
N THR A 164 -6.11 7.01 17.47
CA THR A 164 -6.67 7.40 16.17
C THR A 164 -6.68 6.20 15.21
N ASN A 165 -5.62 5.39 15.18
CA ASN A 165 -5.53 4.22 14.32
C ASN A 165 -6.52 3.12 14.71
N MET A 166 -6.73 2.89 16.01
CA MET A 166 -7.80 2.00 16.51
C MET A 166 -9.18 2.52 16.09
N GLY A 167 -9.41 3.83 16.20
CA GLY A 167 -10.63 4.48 15.74
C GLY A 167 -10.86 4.32 14.22
N LEU A 168 -9.82 4.47 13.41
CA LEU A 168 -9.88 4.24 11.96
C LEU A 168 -10.17 2.77 11.62
N ALA A 169 -9.56 1.82 12.33
CA ALA A 169 -9.87 0.39 12.17
C ALA A 169 -11.33 0.08 12.56
N ALA A 170 -11.82 0.66 13.65
CA ALA A 170 -13.22 0.54 14.06
C ALA A 170 -14.18 1.17 13.02
N ALA A 171 -13.83 2.32 12.45
CA ALA A 171 -14.59 2.94 11.36
C ALA A 171 -14.61 2.05 10.10
N ALA A 172 -13.48 1.40 9.77
CA ALA A 172 -13.43 0.43 8.66
C ALA A 172 -14.40 -0.73 8.87
N LEU A 173 -14.47 -1.28 10.09
CA LEU A 173 -15.44 -2.32 10.48
C LEU A 173 -16.88 -1.81 10.36
N LEU A 174 -17.15 -0.58 10.81
CA LEU A 174 -18.48 0.02 10.70
C LEU A 174 -18.92 0.15 9.24
N PHE A 175 -18.07 0.73 8.38
CA PHE A 175 -18.35 0.84 6.95
C PHE A 175 -18.57 -0.51 6.27
N LEU A 176 -17.87 -1.55 6.71
CA LEU A 176 -18.06 -2.90 6.20
C LEU A 176 -19.41 -3.49 6.64
N LYS A 177 -19.81 -3.28 7.89
CA LYS A 177 -21.10 -3.75 8.44
C LYS A 177 -22.32 -3.09 7.77
N LEU A 178 -22.18 -1.86 7.27
CA LEU A 178 -23.25 -1.14 6.56
C LEU A 178 -23.59 -1.76 5.18
N VAL A 179 -22.72 -2.62 4.65
CA VAL A 179 -22.92 -3.25 3.35
C VAL A 179 -23.59 -4.62 3.52
N LYS A 180 -24.69 -4.84 2.79
CA LYS A 180 -25.33 -6.15 2.71
C LYS A 180 -24.61 -7.03 1.70
N PHE A 181 -24.11 -8.17 2.15
CA PHE A 181 -23.45 -9.13 1.28
C PHE A 181 -24.39 -10.26 0.91
N PRO A 182 -24.40 -10.71 -0.36
CA PRO A 182 -25.15 -11.88 -0.77
C PRO A 182 -24.62 -13.12 -0.03
N PHE A 183 -25.55 -13.95 0.43
CA PHE A 183 -25.19 -15.23 1.05
C PHE A 183 -24.61 -16.15 -0.03
N ARG A 184 -23.48 -16.77 0.27
CA ARG A 184 -22.93 -17.89 -0.50
C ARG A 184 -22.68 -19.05 0.44
N THR A 185 -23.07 -20.23 0.00
CA THR A 185 -22.78 -21.47 0.72
C THR A 185 -21.29 -21.73 0.77
N PRO A 186 -20.73 -22.16 1.92
CA PRO A 186 -19.35 -22.64 1.97
C PRO A 186 -19.11 -23.76 0.94
N GLU A 187 -17.94 -23.76 0.34
CA GLU A 187 -17.52 -24.81 -0.59
C GLU A 187 -16.70 -25.85 0.15
N GLU A 188 -17.00 -27.13 -0.04
CA GLU A 188 -16.27 -28.26 0.56
C GLU A 188 -15.14 -28.72 -0.38
N GLY A 189 -14.10 -29.35 0.19
CA GLY A 189 -13.00 -29.96 -0.57
C GLY A 189 -11.93 -28.99 -1.12
N ILE A 190 -11.89 -27.75 -0.63
CA ILE A 190 -10.92 -26.75 -1.07
C ILE A 190 -9.56 -27.00 -0.44
N ARG A 191 -8.50 -26.90 -1.22
CA ARG A 191 -7.12 -26.99 -0.71
C ARG A 191 -6.80 -25.81 0.20
N MET A 192 -6.20 -26.07 1.36
CA MET A 192 -5.80 -25.05 2.34
C MET A 192 -4.75 -24.09 1.77
N ALA A 193 -3.82 -24.58 0.97
CA ALA A 193 -2.81 -23.76 0.29
C ALA A 193 -3.12 -23.65 -1.20
N SER A 194 -3.33 -22.42 -1.66
CA SER A 194 -3.63 -22.11 -3.06
C SER A 194 -3.08 -20.74 -3.44
N LEU A 195 -2.70 -20.58 -4.71
CA LEU A 195 -2.35 -19.27 -5.27
C LEU A 195 -3.58 -18.46 -5.68
N ASP A 196 -4.76 -19.08 -5.70
CA ASP A 196 -6.00 -18.35 -5.99
C ASP A 196 -6.27 -17.28 -4.94
N ARG A 197 -6.75 -16.12 -5.38
CA ARG A 197 -6.98 -14.90 -4.55
C ARG A 197 -5.75 -14.36 -3.82
N PHE A 198 -4.58 -14.94 -4.05
CA PHE A 198 -3.32 -14.54 -3.45
C PHE A 198 -2.37 -13.98 -4.51
N PHE A 199 -1.83 -14.81 -5.37
CA PHE A 199 -0.80 -14.41 -6.31
C PHE A 199 -1.02 -14.98 -7.71
N LEU A 200 -0.90 -14.13 -8.74
CA LEU A 200 -1.01 -14.49 -10.15
C LEU A 200 0.40 -14.71 -10.73
N PRO A 201 0.89 -15.95 -10.87
CA PRO A 201 2.26 -16.21 -11.34
C PRO A 201 2.52 -15.60 -12.72
N HIS A 202 1.53 -15.65 -13.59
CA HIS A 202 1.60 -15.04 -14.92
C HIS A 202 1.78 -13.52 -14.88
N GLY A 203 1.44 -12.85 -13.78
CA GLY A 203 1.64 -11.42 -13.54
C GLY A 203 3.01 -11.03 -12.97
N PHE A 204 3.95 -11.98 -12.82
CA PHE A 204 5.23 -11.74 -12.13
C PHE A 204 6.06 -10.60 -12.73
N VAL A 205 6.05 -10.46 -14.07
CA VAL A 205 6.78 -9.37 -14.75
C VAL A 205 6.24 -7.99 -14.36
N LEU A 206 4.90 -7.85 -14.32
CA LEU A 206 4.26 -6.62 -13.85
C LEU A 206 4.52 -6.39 -12.37
N PHE A 207 4.51 -7.46 -11.57
CA PHE A 207 4.76 -7.41 -10.13
C PHE A 207 6.17 -6.86 -9.84
N VAL A 208 7.21 -7.36 -10.50
CA VAL A 208 8.60 -6.89 -10.28
C VAL A 208 8.75 -5.41 -10.67
N ASN A 209 8.17 -4.99 -11.79
CA ASN A 209 8.25 -3.60 -12.21
C ASN A 209 7.50 -2.68 -11.23
N LEU A 210 6.30 -3.07 -10.79
CA LEU A 210 5.54 -2.35 -9.77
C LEU A 210 6.28 -2.28 -8.42
N LEU A 211 6.90 -3.38 -8.01
CA LEU A 211 7.71 -3.47 -6.80
C LEU A 211 8.84 -2.44 -6.79
N LEU A 212 9.58 -2.31 -7.90
CA LEU A 212 10.65 -1.32 -8.03
C LEU A 212 10.11 0.11 -7.88
N ILE A 213 8.98 0.43 -8.51
CA ILE A 213 8.34 1.74 -8.39
C ILE A 213 7.91 2.02 -6.94
N SER A 214 7.32 1.02 -6.29
CA SER A 214 6.84 1.15 -4.92
C SER A 214 7.99 1.26 -3.91
N ILE A 215 9.14 0.61 -4.15
CA ILE A 215 10.36 0.80 -3.36
C ILE A 215 10.82 2.25 -3.43
N VAL A 216 10.81 2.87 -4.61
CA VAL A 216 11.15 4.30 -4.75
C VAL A 216 10.24 5.18 -3.89
N VAL A 217 8.93 4.91 -3.91
CA VAL A 217 7.98 5.65 -3.06
C VAL A 217 8.28 5.42 -1.58
N GLY A 218 8.55 4.18 -1.18
CA GLY A 218 8.93 3.83 0.20
C GLY A 218 10.21 4.53 0.66
N LEU A 219 11.24 4.58 -0.18
CA LEU A 219 12.48 5.32 0.09
C LEU A 219 12.19 6.81 0.34
N LEU A 220 11.34 7.42 -0.49
CA LEU A 220 10.94 8.82 -0.30
C LEU A 220 10.20 9.03 1.04
N LEU A 221 9.34 8.11 1.43
CA LEU A 221 8.60 8.19 2.71
C LEU A 221 9.50 7.93 3.94
N ALA A 222 10.67 7.35 3.77
CA ALA A 222 11.66 7.21 4.84
C ALA A 222 12.37 8.55 5.18
N LEU A 223 12.31 9.54 4.29
CA LEU A 223 12.82 10.86 4.57
C LEU A 223 11.89 11.62 5.53
N PRO A 224 12.44 12.47 6.41
CA PRO A 224 11.63 13.31 7.29
C PRO A 224 10.91 14.39 6.48
N HIS A 225 9.59 14.35 6.48
CA HIS A 225 8.76 15.31 5.77
C HIS A 225 7.84 16.10 6.70
N LYS A 226 7.61 17.38 6.36
CA LYS A 226 6.60 18.22 7.03
C LYS A 226 5.19 17.85 6.56
N PRO A 227 4.13 18.18 7.33
CA PRO A 227 2.74 17.94 6.92
C PRO A 227 2.40 18.48 5.52
N MET A 228 3.00 19.63 5.15
CA MET A 228 2.82 20.27 3.84
C MET A 228 3.22 19.38 2.67
N PHE A 229 4.25 18.52 2.83
CA PHE A 229 4.66 17.57 1.80
C PHE A 229 3.51 16.62 1.42
N TYR A 230 2.85 16.05 2.41
CA TYR A 230 1.73 15.13 2.19
C TYR A 230 0.49 15.85 1.66
N ALA A 231 0.22 17.06 2.11
CA ALA A 231 -0.89 17.86 1.57
C ALA A 231 -0.67 18.19 0.08
N MET A 232 0.57 18.55 -0.30
CA MET A 232 0.94 18.79 -1.70
C MET A 232 0.91 17.49 -2.53
N MET A 233 1.31 16.36 -1.97
CA MET A 233 1.19 15.06 -2.63
C MET A 233 -0.27 14.69 -2.90
N MET A 234 -1.21 15.04 -1.99
CA MET A 234 -2.64 14.86 -2.21
C MET A 234 -3.14 15.69 -3.39
N SER A 235 -2.71 16.93 -3.53
CA SER A 235 -3.05 17.74 -4.72
C SER A 235 -2.56 17.10 -6.02
N GLY A 236 -1.39 16.47 -6.00
CA GLY A 236 -0.87 15.67 -7.11
C GLY A 236 -1.77 14.49 -7.47
N PHE A 237 -2.31 13.76 -6.49
CA PHE A 237 -3.28 12.70 -6.74
C PHE A 237 -4.58 13.24 -7.37
N LEU A 238 -5.08 14.39 -6.93
CA LEU A 238 -6.27 15.01 -7.54
C LEU A 238 -5.98 15.43 -8.98
N LEU A 239 -4.81 16.00 -9.25
CA LEU A 239 -4.38 16.32 -10.61
C LEU A 239 -4.26 15.06 -11.48
N ALA A 240 -3.80 13.93 -10.93
CA ALA A 240 -3.76 12.66 -11.66
C ALA A 240 -5.15 12.16 -12.08
N LEU A 241 -6.17 12.31 -11.22
CA LEU A 241 -7.55 12.00 -11.58
C LEU A 241 -8.05 12.86 -12.74
N LEU A 242 -7.78 14.17 -12.69
CA LEU A 242 -8.15 15.08 -13.76
C LEU A 242 -7.38 14.76 -15.04
N ALA A 243 -6.07 14.52 -14.94
CA ALA A 243 -5.25 14.17 -16.10
C ALA A 243 -5.74 12.89 -16.79
N GLN A 244 -6.11 11.86 -16.02
CA GLN A 244 -6.65 10.62 -16.59
C GLN A 244 -8.00 10.83 -17.32
N ARG A 245 -8.84 11.74 -16.83
CA ARG A 245 -10.12 12.01 -17.41
C ARG A 245 -10.05 12.89 -18.67
N PHE A 246 -9.17 13.90 -18.66
CA PHE A 246 -9.15 14.95 -19.68
C PHE A 246 -7.94 14.86 -20.62
N VAL A 247 -6.74 14.56 -20.10
CA VAL A 247 -5.50 14.55 -20.88
C VAL A 247 -5.25 13.19 -21.51
N PHE A 248 -5.40 12.12 -20.74
CA PHE A 248 -5.07 10.76 -21.17
C PHE A 248 -6.27 9.96 -21.70
N ARG A 249 -7.38 10.60 -21.99
CA ARG A 249 -8.60 9.91 -22.45
C ARG A 249 -8.36 9.01 -23.67
N ASN A 250 -7.56 9.48 -24.62
CA ASN A 250 -7.24 8.78 -25.88
C ASN A 250 -5.75 8.41 -25.98
N ALA A 251 -5.00 8.53 -24.87
CA ALA A 251 -3.58 8.22 -24.88
C ALA A 251 -3.32 6.71 -24.86
N GLU A 252 -2.20 6.32 -25.47
CA GLU A 252 -1.72 4.95 -25.37
C GLU A 252 -1.28 4.63 -23.93
N LEU A 253 -1.63 3.43 -23.44
CA LEU A 253 -1.29 2.99 -22.09
C LEU A 253 0.22 3.06 -21.81
N LYS A 254 1.06 2.89 -22.83
CA LYS A 254 2.51 3.01 -22.73
C LYS A 254 2.94 4.43 -22.39
N SER A 255 2.40 5.42 -23.10
CA SER A 255 2.78 6.82 -22.93
C SER A 255 2.42 7.33 -21.54
N GLU A 256 1.31 6.88 -20.95
CA GLU A 256 0.91 7.29 -19.61
C GLU A 256 1.89 6.81 -18.53
N VAL A 257 2.29 5.53 -18.57
CA VAL A 257 3.26 5.00 -17.59
C VAL A 257 4.62 5.68 -17.76
N VAL A 258 5.07 5.85 -19.00
CA VAL A 258 6.34 6.53 -19.30
C VAL A 258 6.31 7.98 -18.82
N SER A 259 5.23 8.72 -19.08
CA SER A 259 5.06 10.11 -18.60
C SER A 259 5.06 10.15 -17.07
N GLY A 260 4.35 9.23 -16.40
CA GLY A 260 4.36 9.15 -14.94
C GLY A 260 5.75 8.88 -14.35
N LEU A 261 6.55 8.01 -14.97
CA LEU A 261 7.92 7.76 -14.53
C LEU A 261 8.86 8.94 -14.81
N PHE A 262 8.67 9.67 -15.90
CA PHE A 262 9.40 10.93 -16.13
C PHE A 262 9.04 12.01 -15.11
N LEU A 263 7.76 12.11 -14.70
CA LEU A 263 7.35 13.02 -13.62
C LEU A 263 8.02 12.64 -12.28
N MET A 264 8.16 11.33 -11.99
CA MET A 264 8.89 10.86 -10.81
C MET A 264 10.37 11.24 -10.87
N ILE A 265 11.04 11.06 -12.03
CA ILE A 265 12.42 11.48 -12.25
C ILE A 265 12.56 12.99 -12.04
N ALA A 266 11.67 13.79 -12.60
CA ALA A 266 11.68 15.25 -12.43
C ALA A 266 11.52 15.64 -10.96
N ALA A 267 10.61 14.99 -10.23
CA ALA A 267 10.41 15.23 -8.80
C ALA A 267 11.67 14.92 -7.98
N LEU A 268 12.37 13.83 -8.29
CA LEU A 268 13.63 13.46 -7.63
C LEU A 268 14.77 14.45 -7.92
N PHE A 269 14.90 14.94 -9.14
CA PHE A 269 15.85 16.01 -9.46
C PHE A 269 15.53 17.31 -8.72
N ILE A 270 14.24 17.66 -8.60
CA ILE A 270 13.84 18.84 -7.82
C ILE A 270 14.19 18.66 -6.35
N LEU A 271 13.96 17.47 -5.75
CA LEU A 271 14.32 17.19 -4.36
C LEU A 271 15.83 17.22 -4.12
N LEU A 272 16.63 16.77 -5.08
CA LEU A 272 18.10 16.85 -5.01
C LEU A 272 18.58 18.31 -5.04
N ALA A 273 17.98 19.16 -5.87
CA ALA A 273 18.34 20.57 -6.00
C ALA A 273 17.73 21.44 -4.88
N TYR A 274 16.47 21.17 -4.54
CA TYR A 274 15.68 21.95 -3.58
C TYR A 274 14.86 21.03 -2.67
N PRO A 275 15.45 20.52 -1.56
CA PRO A 275 14.80 19.52 -0.68
C PRO A 275 13.45 19.98 -0.07
N THR A 276 13.22 21.29 0.03
CA THR A 276 11.98 21.86 0.60
C THR A 276 10.96 22.30 -0.45
N SER A 277 11.19 21.97 -1.73
CA SER A 277 10.30 22.38 -2.82
C SER A 277 8.88 21.83 -2.64
N PRO A 278 7.83 22.67 -2.72
CA PRO A 278 6.44 22.19 -2.69
C PRO A 278 6.01 21.52 -4.00
N VAL A 279 6.76 21.73 -5.09
CA VAL A 279 6.44 21.17 -6.41
C VAL A 279 6.76 19.68 -6.48
N ALA A 280 7.85 19.24 -5.86
CA ALA A 280 8.25 17.84 -5.91
C ALA A 280 7.15 16.87 -5.39
N PRO A 281 6.54 17.07 -4.21
CA PRO A 281 5.47 16.18 -3.74
C PRO A 281 4.22 16.20 -4.65
N VAL A 282 3.90 17.32 -5.30
CA VAL A 282 2.81 17.36 -6.30
C VAL A 282 3.15 16.45 -7.47
N LEU A 283 4.37 16.51 -7.98
CA LEU A 283 4.81 15.63 -9.08
C LEU A 283 4.86 14.16 -8.66
N ILE A 284 5.27 13.86 -7.41
CA ILE A 284 5.24 12.49 -6.86
C ILE A 284 3.80 11.98 -6.82
N GLY A 285 2.86 12.74 -6.26
CA GLY A 285 1.45 12.37 -6.21
C GLY A 285 0.84 12.15 -7.61
N LEU A 286 1.16 13.04 -8.55
CA LEU A 286 0.74 12.93 -9.95
C LEU A 286 1.32 11.66 -10.61
N ALA A 287 2.62 11.42 -10.46
CA ALA A 287 3.31 10.25 -11.00
C ALA A 287 2.73 8.93 -10.45
N VAL A 288 2.63 8.82 -9.13
CA VAL A 288 2.09 7.64 -8.44
C VAL A 288 0.62 7.42 -8.81
N GLY A 289 -0.17 8.48 -8.92
CA GLY A 289 -1.56 8.42 -9.34
C GLY A 289 -1.73 7.83 -10.74
N ILE A 290 -0.95 8.30 -11.71
CA ILE A 290 -0.99 7.83 -13.10
C ILE A 290 -0.47 6.39 -13.19
N VAL A 291 0.75 6.14 -12.71
CA VAL A 291 1.40 4.83 -12.83
C VAL A 291 0.61 3.75 -12.10
N GLY A 292 0.23 4.00 -10.85
CA GLY A 292 -0.49 3.02 -10.04
C GLY A 292 -1.83 2.60 -10.65
N SER A 293 -2.60 3.54 -11.22
CA SER A 293 -3.87 3.21 -11.88
C SER A 293 -3.68 2.38 -13.14
N ARG A 294 -2.60 2.61 -13.89
CA ARG A 294 -2.32 1.86 -15.12
C ARG A 294 -1.80 0.46 -14.82
N PHE A 295 -0.95 0.29 -13.81
CA PHE A 295 -0.54 -1.05 -13.38
C PHE A 295 -1.72 -1.88 -12.90
N LEU A 296 -2.66 -1.31 -12.13
CA LEU A 296 -3.88 -2.02 -11.76
C LEU A 296 -4.66 -2.49 -13.00
N LEU A 297 -4.83 -1.60 -13.99
CA LEU A 297 -5.50 -1.94 -15.25
C LEU A 297 -4.77 -3.06 -16.00
N PHE A 298 -3.42 -3.06 -16.00
CA PHE A 298 -2.63 -4.12 -16.62
C PHE A 298 -2.86 -5.47 -15.94
N PHE A 299 -2.86 -5.53 -14.63
CA PHE A 299 -3.17 -6.75 -13.88
C PHE A 299 -4.57 -7.27 -14.20
N ILE A 300 -5.58 -6.38 -14.27
CA ILE A 300 -6.95 -6.76 -14.62
C ILE A 300 -7.02 -7.29 -16.06
N LYS A 301 -6.35 -6.64 -17.02
CA LYS A 301 -6.33 -7.06 -18.43
C LYS A 301 -5.51 -8.33 -18.68
N LEU A 302 -4.55 -8.64 -17.83
CA LEU A 302 -3.75 -9.86 -17.89
C LEU A 302 -4.51 -11.07 -17.36
N SER A 303 -5.43 -10.85 -16.42
CA SER A 303 -6.17 -11.92 -15.73
C SER A 303 -7.34 -12.43 -16.56
N ARG A 304 -7.63 -13.75 -16.47
CA ARG A 304 -8.89 -14.32 -16.93
C ARG A 304 -10.04 -13.86 -16.03
N HIS A 305 -11.27 -14.01 -16.49
CA HIS A 305 -12.44 -13.52 -15.75
C HIS A 305 -12.54 -14.06 -14.31
N CYS A 306 -12.21 -15.32 -14.10
CA CYS A 306 -12.19 -15.97 -12.77
C CYS A 306 -10.98 -15.55 -11.90
N GLN A 307 -9.91 -14.99 -12.50
CA GLN A 307 -8.67 -14.61 -11.81
C GLN A 307 -8.57 -13.11 -11.48
N ARG A 308 -9.63 -12.33 -11.73
CA ARG A 308 -9.60 -10.88 -11.48
C ARG A 308 -9.31 -10.52 -10.02
N GLY A 309 -9.84 -11.28 -9.08
CA GLY A 309 -9.54 -11.13 -7.66
C GLY A 309 -8.07 -11.38 -7.35
N THR A 310 -7.51 -12.48 -7.89
CA THR A 310 -6.11 -12.85 -7.73
C THR A 310 -5.17 -11.78 -8.31
N SER A 311 -5.53 -11.20 -9.45
CA SER A 311 -4.73 -10.13 -10.07
C SER A 311 -4.68 -8.86 -9.23
N GLN A 312 -5.78 -8.51 -8.57
CA GLN A 312 -5.81 -7.36 -7.66
C GLN A 312 -5.01 -7.59 -6.38
N SER A 313 -5.09 -8.80 -5.82
CA SER A 313 -4.23 -9.18 -4.69
C SER A 313 -2.76 -9.12 -5.07
N THR A 314 -2.38 -9.56 -6.27
CA THR A 314 -1.00 -9.48 -6.75
C THR A 314 -0.53 -8.03 -6.92
N TYR A 315 -1.38 -7.16 -7.46
CA TYR A 315 -1.11 -5.73 -7.54
C TYR A 315 -0.91 -5.12 -6.14
N PHE A 316 -1.83 -5.41 -5.21
CA PHE A 316 -1.76 -4.94 -3.83
C PHE A 316 -0.46 -5.41 -3.15
N LEU A 317 -0.13 -6.70 -3.25
CA LEU A 317 1.11 -7.25 -2.69
C LEU A 317 2.36 -6.56 -3.26
N GLY A 318 2.43 -6.33 -4.57
CA GLY A 318 3.56 -5.65 -5.19
C GLY A 318 3.72 -4.22 -4.68
N TRP A 319 2.60 -3.51 -4.52
CA TRP A 319 2.58 -2.14 -4.00
C TRP A 319 3.03 -2.07 -2.54
N GLU A 320 2.39 -2.82 -1.65
CA GLU A 320 2.64 -2.78 -0.20
C GLU A 320 4.02 -3.33 0.17
N THR A 321 4.44 -4.42 -0.49
CA THR A 321 5.77 -4.98 -0.28
C THR A 321 6.85 -3.98 -0.67
N GLY A 322 6.73 -3.35 -1.84
CA GLY A 322 7.70 -2.36 -2.29
C GLY A 322 7.74 -1.14 -1.37
N LEU A 323 6.57 -0.64 -0.96
CA LEU A 323 6.47 0.48 -0.04
C LEU A 323 7.17 0.18 1.30
N SER A 324 6.85 -0.96 1.91
CA SER A 324 7.40 -1.37 3.20
C SER A 324 8.91 -1.66 3.12
N LEU A 325 9.36 -2.35 2.07
CA LEU A 325 10.79 -2.56 1.82
C LEU A 325 11.52 -1.25 1.58
N GLY A 326 10.93 -0.32 0.82
CA GLY A 326 11.54 0.99 0.57
C GLY A 326 11.71 1.80 1.86
N VAL A 327 10.69 1.84 2.72
CA VAL A 327 10.81 2.48 4.04
C VAL A 327 11.87 1.78 4.89
N GLY A 328 11.84 0.44 4.97
CA GLY A 328 12.82 -0.35 5.74
C GLY A 328 14.26 -0.11 5.26
N LEU A 329 14.50 -0.19 3.96
CA LEU A 329 15.82 0.05 3.36
C LEU A 329 16.28 1.50 3.54
N GLY A 330 15.35 2.46 3.52
CA GLY A 330 15.64 3.87 3.76
C GLY A 330 16.28 4.10 5.11
N TYR A 331 15.74 3.50 6.17
CA TYR A 331 16.32 3.58 7.53
C TYR A 331 17.55 2.69 7.66
N LEU A 332 17.51 1.45 7.15
CA LEU A 332 18.60 0.48 7.31
C LEU A 332 19.91 0.95 6.65
N LEU A 333 19.82 1.54 5.44
CA LEU A 333 21.02 1.81 4.64
C LEU A 333 21.32 3.29 4.44
N PHE A 334 20.32 4.17 4.50
CA PHE A 334 20.44 5.54 4.02
C PHE A 334 20.09 6.62 5.05
N TYR A 335 19.77 6.27 6.28
CA TYR A 335 19.32 7.21 7.31
C TYR A 335 20.21 8.45 7.46
N LYS A 336 21.56 8.25 7.46
CA LYS A 336 22.54 9.32 7.59
C LYS A 336 22.91 10.01 6.26
N GLN A 337 22.37 9.51 5.14
CA GLN A 337 22.78 9.93 3.80
C GLN A 337 21.57 10.21 2.89
N PRO A 338 20.77 11.25 3.17
CA PRO A 338 19.54 11.52 2.41
C PRO A 338 19.80 11.81 0.92
N ALA A 339 20.94 12.40 0.58
CA ALA A 339 21.31 12.62 -0.82
C ALA A 339 21.57 11.29 -1.56
N LEU A 340 22.28 10.33 -0.91
CA LEU A 340 22.51 9.01 -1.49
C LEU A 340 21.19 8.26 -1.68
N LEU A 341 20.26 8.36 -0.71
CA LEU A 341 18.91 7.80 -0.85
C LEU A 341 18.22 8.32 -2.11
N LEU A 342 18.25 9.63 -2.35
CA LEU A 342 17.65 10.23 -3.54
C LEU A 342 18.32 9.79 -4.84
N TYR A 343 19.66 9.64 -4.87
CA TYR A 343 20.37 9.08 -6.03
C TYR A 343 19.99 7.64 -6.31
N VAL A 344 19.86 6.80 -5.27
CA VAL A 344 19.40 5.41 -5.40
C VAL A 344 17.96 5.37 -5.88
N ALA A 345 17.06 6.21 -5.32
CA ALA A 345 15.69 6.33 -5.79
C ALA A 345 15.60 6.73 -7.27
N LEU A 346 16.45 7.67 -7.70
CA LEU A 346 16.56 8.10 -9.10
C LEU A 346 17.02 6.92 -9.99
N ALA A 347 18.09 6.23 -9.60
CA ALA A 347 18.61 5.09 -10.34
C ALA A 347 17.54 3.98 -10.47
N LEU A 348 16.84 3.63 -9.39
CA LEU A 348 15.75 2.65 -9.42
C LEU A 348 14.58 3.09 -10.32
N THR A 349 14.25 4.39 -10.34
CA THR A 349 13.20 4.92 -11.22
C THR A 349 13.62 4.80 -12.68
N VAL A 350 14.87 5.12 -13.02
CA VAL A 350 15.41 4.94 -14.37
C VAL A 350 15.43 3.48 -14.78
N VAL A 351 15.86 2.57 -13.89
CA VAL A 351 15.83 1.12 -14.14
C VAL A 351 14.39 0.64 -14.38
N SER A 352 13.45 1.10 -13.57
CA SER A 352 12.03 0.76 -13.73
C SER A 352 11.47 1.28 -15.06
N LEU A 353 11.83 2.48 -15.48
CA LEU A 353 11.46 3.08 -16.77
C LEU A 353 12.02 2.26 -17.94
N LEU A 354 13.30 1.93 -17.90
CA LEU A 354 13.95 1.12 -18.93
C LEU A 354 13.35 -0.29 -19.00
N MET A 355 13.16 -0.94 -17.85
CA MET A 355 12.52 -2.24 -17.76
C MET A 355 11.10 -2.21 -18.34
N TYR A 356 10.31 -1.16 -17.99
CA TYR A 356 8.97 -0.99 -18.53
C TYR A 356 8.97 -0.77 -20.04
N HIS A 357 9.80 0.15 -20.52
CA HIS A 357 9.84 0.55 -21.93
C HIS A 357 10.32 -0.55 -22.85
N LEU A 358 11.40 -1.26 -22.46
CA LEU A 358 12.06 -2.25 -23.31
C LEU A 358 11.44 -3.65 -23.21
N PHE A 359 10.95 -4.02 -22.01
CA PHE A 359 10.53 -5.39 -21.74
C PHE A 359 9.08 -5.51 -21.27
N THR A 360 8.70 -4.89 -20.17
CA THR A 360 7.41 -5.13 -19.50
C THR A 360 6.22 -4.78 -20.39
N HIS A 361 6.28 -3.66 -21.11
CA HIS A 361 5.19 -3.24 -22.00
C HIS A 361 4.99 -4.21 -23.16
N GLN A 362 6.07 -4.61 -23.84
CA GLN A 362 6.00 -5.56 -24.96
C GLN A 362 5.48 -6.92 -24.49
N TRP A 363 6.00 -7.40 -23.35
CA TRP A 363 5.53 -8.62 -22.72
C TRP A 363 4.03 -8.54 -22.40
N PHE A 364 3.56 -7.46 -21.81
CA PHE A 364 2.15 -7.23 -21.50
C PHE A 364 1.28 -7.28 -22.77
N VAL A 365 1.66 -6.57 -23.82
CA VAL A 365 0.88 -6.54 -25.08
C VAL A 365 0.74 -7.94 -25.70
N ARG A 366 1.76 -8.77 -25.60
CA ARG A 366 1.74 -10.17 -26.10
C ARG A 366 0.87 -11.10 -25.26
N ASN A 367 0.78 -10.85 -23.94
CA ASN A 367 0.17 -11.77 -22.99
C ASN A 367 -1.19 -11.31 -22.45
N LYS A 368 -1.64 -10.08 -22.75
CA LYS A 368 -2.94 -9.57 -22.30
C LYS A 368 -4.08 -10.41 -22.88
N ASN A 369 -5.08 -10.70 -22.06
CA ASN A 369 -6.32 -11.27 -22.53
C ASN A 369 -7.13 -10.19 -23.28
N ARG A 370 -7.81 -10.60 -24.37
CA ARG A 370 -8.61 -9.71 -25.20
C ARG A 370 -9.82 -9.17 -24.46
#